data_c74442240ecc00ebd2b5125be897729a
#
_entry.id   c74442240ecc00ebd2b5125be897729a
#
_cell.length_a   1.000
_cell.length_b   1.000
_cell.length_c   1.000
_cell.angle_alpha   90.00
_cell.angle_beta   90.00
_cell.angle_gamma   90.00
#
_symmetry.space_group_name_H-M   'P 1'
#
loop_
_entity.id
_entity.type
_entity.pdbx_description
1 polymer ?
#
loop_
_entity_poly.entity_id
_entity_poly.type
_entity_poly.pdbx_seq_one_letter_code
_entity_poly.pdbx_strand_id
1 'polypeptide(L)'
;TDKKCLVIRNGWFSYRWTQIFEMGRIPSKEIVLMAQQTDASATAPFAPPTIEAVLATIEKEKPDVVFAPHVETSSGMILPNDYIQKVGEAIHAVGGLFILDCIASGAIWVDMEKSVVDVLISAPQKGWSGSPCAALVMMSEAAQEKLKDTVSTSFACDLAKWLWIMKAYENGGHAYHATMPTNALVTFSHVMADAQNIGFDILHQRQQELGDRIRDLLANNGIKSVAADGFDAPGVVVSYTNNPGIQNGSQFVEQGIQIAAGVPLMCNEPEGFSTFRLGLFGLDKLNNIDRTVTVFGEALDQILAVTHIVG
;
A
#
# COMPACT_ATOMS: atom_id res chain seq x y z
N THR A 1 -24.26 6.83 6.42
CA THR A 1 -25.10 6.03 5.51
C THR A 1 -25.69 4.82 6.25
N ASP A 2 -26.57 4.05 5.61
CA ASP A 2 -27.08 2.75 6.07
C ASP A 2 -26.17 1.56 5.63
N LYS A 3 -25.09 1.86 4.93
CA LYS A 3 -24.18 0.90 4.28
C LYS A 3 -23.20 0.26 5.28
N LYS A 4 -22.87 -1.00 5.05
CA LYS A 4 -21.86 -1.75 5.82
C LYS A 4 -20.56 -1.84 5.07
N CYS A 5 -19.44 -1.72 5.77
CA CYS A 5 -18.12 -1.86 5.20
C CYS A 5 -17.33 -2.99 5.89
N LEU A 6 -16.56 -3.74 5.09
CA LEU A 6 -15.55 -4.67 5.57
C LEU A 6 -14.17 -4.09 5.26
N VAL A 7 -13.30 -4.04 6.26
CA VAL A 7 -11.90 -3.61 6.13
C VAL A 7 -10.98 -4.81 6.39
N ILE A 8 -10.14 -5.13 5.41
CA ILE A 8 -8.99 -6.01 5.60
C ILE A 8 -7.87 -5.12 6.12
N ARG A 9 -7.50 -5.33 7.40
CA ARG A 9 -6.48 -4.53 8.09
C ARG A 9 -5.18 -5.32 8.21
N ASN A 10 -4.21 -4.97 7.37
CA ASN A 10 -2.87 -5.58 7.40
C ASN A 10 -1.85 -4.71 8.14
N GLY A 11 -2.27 -3.56 8.67
CA GLY A 11 -1.42 -2.67 9.44
C GLY A 11 -1.99 -1.26 9.60
N TRP A 12 -1.11 -0.32 9.95
CA TRP A 12 -1.44 1.06 10.30
C TRP A 12 -2.12 1.85 9.17
N PHE A 13 -1.71 1.62 7.91
CA PHE A 13 -2.26 2.41 6.80
C PHE A 13 -3.66 1.92 6.40
N SER A 14 -3.94 0.63 6.50
CA SER A 14 -5.30 0.10 6.36
C SER A 14 -6.18 0.38 7.59
N TYR A 15 -5.61 0.61 8.79
CA TYR A 15 -6.34 1.11 9.94
C TYR A 15 -6.91 2.53 9.71
N ARG A 16 -6.30 3.33 8.84
CA ARG A 16 -6.82 4.67 8.49
C ARG A 16 -8.24 4.65 7.94
N TRP A 17 -8.67 3.56 7.30
CA TRP A 17 -10.06 3.42 6.89
C TRP A 17 -11.00 3.52 8.10
N THR A 18 -10.73 2.79 9.18
CA THR A 18 -11.47 2.88 10.44
C THR A 18 -11.50 4.31 10.98
N GLN A 19 -10.33 4.98 11.04
CA GLN A 19 -10.26 6.37 11.52
C GLN A 19 -11.08 7.33 10.65
N ILE A 20 -11.04 7.18 9.34
CA ILE A 20 -11.84 7.99 8.40
C ILE A 20 -13.32 7.72 8.60
N PHE A 21 -13.71 6.47 8.78
CA PHE A 21 -15.10 6.07 8.98
C PHE A 21 -15.66 6.61 10.29
N GLU A 22 -14.92 6.52 11.37
CA GLU A 22 -15.28 7.05 12.68
C GLU A 22 -15.43 8.57 12.63
N MET A 23 -14.44 9.28 12.12
CA MET A 23 -14.44 10.74 12.02
C MET A 23 -15.56 11.25 11.11
N GLY A 24 -15.77 10.59 9.97
CA GLY A 24 -16.77 10.95 8.97
C GLY A 24 -18.16 10.38 9.25
N ARG A 25 -18.32 9.47 10.21
CA ARG A 25 -19.56 8.71 10.48
C ARG A 25 -20.12 8.10 9.19
N ILE A 26 -19.25 7.46 8.42
CA ILE A 26 -19.54 7.07 7.03
C ILE A 26 -20.40 5.80 6.97
N PRO A 27 -19.97 4.61 7.44
CA PRO A 27 -20.78 3.41 7.40
C PRO A 27 -21.73 3.31 8.60
N SER A 28 -22.80 2.55 8.45
CA SER A 28 -23.66 2.16 9.56
C SER A 28 -23.02 1.09 10.45
N LYS A 29 -22.19 0.24 9.85
CA LYS A 29 -21.44 -0.82 10.52
C LYS A 29 -20.09 -1.00 9.81
N GLU A 30 -19.02 -1.00 10.59
CA GLU A 30 -17.71 -1.45 10.16
C GLU A 30 -17.45 -2.86 10.67
N ILE A 31 -16.90 -3.71 9.80
CA ILE A 31 -16.40 -5.05 10.11
C ILE A 31 -14.91 -5.03 9.80
N VAL A 32 -14.09 -5.50 10.72
CA VAL A 32 -12.63 -5.49 10.54
C VAL A 32 -12.09 -6.92 10.67
N LEU A 33 -11.34 -7.36 9.68
CA LEU A 33 -10.51 -8.55 9.74
C LEU A 33 -9.04 -8.11 9.75
N MET A 34 -8.31 -8.49 10.80
CA MET A 34 -6.93 -8.07 11.03
C MET A 34 -5.94 -9.17 10.67
N ALA A 35 -4.78 -8.74 10.18
CA ALA A 35 -3.61 -9.61 10.09
C ALA A 35 -3.26 -10.19 11.47
N GLN A 36 -2.70 -11.39 11.47
CA GLN A 36 -2.34 -12.11 12.68
C GLN A 36 -0.90 -12.62 12.59
N GLN A 37 -0.25 -12.75 13.76
CA GLN A 37 1.03 -13.45 13.82
C GLN A 37 0.86 -14.92 13.46
N THR A 38 1.86 -15.47 12.77
CA THR A 38 1.87 -16.88 12.34
C THR A 38 2.12 -17.85 13.48
N ASP A 39 2.74 -17.37 14.55
CA ASP A 39 2.99 -18.13 15.79
C ASP A 39 3.06 -17.20 17.01
N ALA A 40 3.30 -17.73 18.19
CA ALA A 40 3.32 -17.00 19.45
C ALA A 40 4.67 -16.34 19.80
N SER A 41 5.66 -16.37 18.90
CA SER A 41 6.96 -15.72 19.18
C SER A 41 6.85 -14.19 19.05
N ALA A 42 7.62 -13.46 19.85
CA ALA A 42 7.58 -11.99 19.86
C ALA A 42 7.96 -11.37 18.50
N THR A 43 8.67 -12.11 17.66
CA THR A 43 9.09 -11.68 16.32
C THR A 43 8.52 -12.60 15.23
N ALA A 44 7.36 -13.24 15.49
CA ALA A 44 6.66 -14.00 14.47
C ALA A 44 6.21 -13.09 13.33
N PRO A 45 6.32 -13.52 12.08
CA PRO A 45 5.75 -12.78 10.96
C PRO A 45 4.24 -12.62 11.07
N PHE A 46 3.70 -11.62 10.40
CA PHE A 46 2.26 -11.41 10.25
C PHE A 46 1.80 -11.86 8.87
N ALA A 47 0.65 -12.52 8.83
CA ALA A 47 -0.05 -12.86 7.61
C ALA A 47 -1.41 -12.13 7.55
N PRO A 48 -1.92 -11.78 6.35
CA PRO A 48 -3.28 -11.27 6.20
C PRO A 48 -4.32 -12.24 6.77
N PRO A 49 -5.56 -11.80 7.04
CA PRO A 49 -6.64 -12.74 7.33
C PRO A 49 -6.69 -13.85 6.27
N THR A 50 -6.95 -15.09 6.65
CA THR A 50 -7.03 -16.16 5.66
C THR A 50 -8.14 -15.87 4.66
N ILE A 51 -7.95 -16.27 3.40
CA ILE A 51 -8.96 -16.01 2.36
C ILE A 51 -10.30 -16.64 2.73
N GLU A 52 -10.30 -17.82 3.34
CA GLU A 52 -11.51 -18.52 3.80
C GLU A 52 -12.28 -17.69 4.83
N ALA A 53 -11.58 -17.06 5.78
CA ALA A 53 -12.19 -16.19 6.79
C ALA A 53 -12.82 -14.94 6.15
N VAL A 54 -12.16 -14.38 5.12
CA VAL A 54 -12.69 -13.21 4.39
C VAL A 54 -13.95 -13.62 3.62
N LEU A 55 -13.89 -14.70 2.84
CA LEU A 55 -15.03 -15.17 2.05
C LEU A 55 -16.24 -15.50 2.94
N ALA A 56 -16.03 -16.22 4.04
CA ALA A 56 -17.08 -16.54 5.00
C ALA A 56 -17.70 -15.28 5.64
N THR A 57 -16.87 -14.26 5.89
CA THR A 57 -17.35 -12.97 6.43
C THR A 57 -18.18 -12.23 5.40
N ILE A 58 -17.74 -12.16 4.14
CA ILE A 58 -18.50 -11.52 3.05
C ILE A 58 -19.86 -12.21 2.86
N GLU A 59 -19.88 -13.54 2.81
CA GLU A 59 -21.14 -14.30 2.66
C GLU A 59 -22.10 -14.05 3.81
N LYS A 60 -21.61 -14.06 5.06
CA LYS A 60 -22.41 -13.88 6.26
C LYS A 60 -22.91 -12.45 6.44
N GLU A 61 -22.03 -11.48 6.34
CA GLU A 61 -22.31 -10.08 6.69
C GLU A 61 -22.87 -9.29 5.51
N LYS A 62 -22.59 -9.72 4.28
CA LYS A 62 -23.00 -9.06 3.03
C LYS A 62 -22.69 -7.57 3.07
N PRO A 63 -21.41 -7.16 3.20
CA PRO A 63 -21.04 -5.76 3.20
C PRO A 63 -21.36 -5.13 1.84
N ASP A 64 -21.64 -3.82 1.84
CA ASP A 64 -21.82 -3.06 0.60
C ASP A 64 -20.48 -2.73 -0.05
N VAL A 65 -19.40 -2.64 0.74
CA VAL A 65 -18.06 -2.31 0.25
C VAL A 65 -17.01 -3.07 1.07
N VAL A 66 -16.03 -3.65 0.37
CA VAL A 66 -14.78 -4.17 0.96
C VAL A 66 -13.63 -3.22 0.64
N PHE A 67 -12.81 -2.91 1.65
CA PHE A 67 -11.58 -2.14 1.54
C PHE A 67 -10.39 -3.03 1.90
N ALA A 68 -9.36 -3.03 1.06
CA ALA A 68 -8.13 -3.75 1.34
C ALA A 68 -6.90 -2.94 0.88
N PRO A 69 -5.76 -3.03 1.59
CA PRO A 69 -4.49 -2.57 1.06
C PRO A 69 -3.95 -3.63 0.10
N HIS A 70 -3.51 -3.24 -1.10
CA HIS A 70 -2.69 -4.13 -1.93
C HIS A 70 -1.34 -4.35 -1.24
N VAL A 71 -0.67 -3.25 -0.89
CA VAL A 71 0.56 -3.27 -0.09
C VAL A 71 0.37 -2.46 1.18
N GLU A 72 0.60 -3.08 2.32
CA GLU A 72 0.59 -2.42 3.62
C GLU A 72 1.99 -1.93 4.01
N THR A 73 2.17 -0.63 4.06
CA THR A 73 3.47 0.00 4.31
C THR A 73 4.03 -0.25 5.71
N SER A 74 3.18 -0.48 6.71
CA SER A 74 3.62 -0.67 8.10
C SER A 74 4.11 -2.07 8.40
N SER A 75 3.64 -3.07 7.64
CA SER A 75 4.01 -4.48 7.81
C SER A 75 4.85 -5.04 6.65
N GLY A 76 4.90 -4.36 5.50
CA GLY A 76 5.58 -4.86 4.31
C GLY A 76 4.85 -6.02 3.65
N MET A 77 3.56 -6.21 3.93
CA MET A 77 2.75 -7.26 3.32
C MET A 77 2.14 -6.78 1.99
N ILE A 78 2.03 -7.71 1.05
CA ILE A 78 1.27 -7.58 -0.20
C ILE A 78 0.20 -8.65 -0.26
N LEU A 79 -0.99 -8.32 -0.78
CA LEU A 79 -2.00 -9.30 -1.11
C LEU A 79 -1.72 -9.90 -2.50
N PRO A 80 -1.58 -11.24 -2.64
CA PRO A 80 -1.40 -11.88 -3.93
C PRO A 80 -2.61 -11.69 -4.87
N ASN A 81 -2.37 -11.75 -6.17
CA ASN A 81 -3.42 -11.51 -7.17
C ASN A 81 -4.62 -12.47 -7.03
N ASP A 82 -4.38 -13.74 -6.72
CA ASP A 82 -5.46 -14.73 -6.52
C ASP A 82 -6.29 -14.44 -5.26
N TYR A 83 -5.67 -13.89 -4.21
CA TYR A 83 -6.37 -13.42 -3.02
C TYR A 83 -7.29 -12.24 -3.36
N ILE A 84 -6.76 -11.24 -4.07
CA ILE A 84 -7.51 -10.05 -4.51
C ILE A 84 -8.69 -10.47 -5.38
N GLN A 85 -8.47 -11.32 -6.38
CA GLN A 85 -9.51 -11.81 -7.27
C GLN A 85 -10.64 -12.52 -6.52
N LYS A 86 -10.31 -13.43 -5.60
CA LYS A 86 -11.31 -14.15 -4.79
C LYS A 86 -12.15 -13.20 -3.93
N VAL A 87 -11.55 -12.15 -3.37
CA VAL A 87 -12.28 -11.11 -2.62
C VAL A 87 -13.23 -10.36 -3.55
N GLY A 88 -12.77 -9.96 -4.73
CA GLY A 88 -13.59 -9.27 -5.73
C GLY A 88 -14.79 -10.12 -6.18
N GLU A 89 -14.56 -11.39 -6.52
CA GLU A 89 -15.63 -12.32 -6.91
C GLU A 89 -16.67 -12.50 -5.79
N ALA A 90 -16.21 -12.65 -4.55
CA ALA A 90 -17.09 -12.87 -3.41
C ALA A 90 -17.96 -11.63 -3.10
N ILE A 91 -17.38 -10.43 -3.13
CA ILE A 91 -18.15 -9.21 -2.86
C ILE A 91 -19.15 -8.90 -3.99
N HIS A 92 -18.79 -9.17 -5.25
CA HIS A 92 -19.72 -9.07 -6.37
C HIS A 92 -20.89 -10.06 -6.24
N ALA A 93 -20.65 -11.27 -5.77
CA ALA A 93 -21.72 -12.27 -5.55
C ALA A 93 -22.80 -11.81 -4.56
N VAL A 94 -22.47 -10.85 -3.66
CA VAL A 94 -23.44 -10.24 -2.74
C VAL A 94 -23.87 -8.83 -3.14
N GLY A 95 -23.45 -8.34 -4.33
CA GLY A 95 -23.85 -7.04 -4.90
C GLY A 95 -23.10 -5.83 -4.36
N GLY A 96 -21.96 -6.05 -3.68
CA GLY A 96 -21.09 -4.99 -3.16
C GLY A 96 -19.99 -4.57 -4.12
N LEU A 97 -19.10 -3.68 -3.68
CA LEU A 97 -17.94 -3.16 -4.42
C LEU A 97 -16.63 -3.47 -3.70
N PHE A 98 -15.57 -3.65 -4.47
CA PHE A 98 -14.21 -3.84 -3.95
C PHE A 98 -13.32 -2.61 -4.20
N ILE A 99 -12.78 -2.04 -3.12
CA ILE A 99 -11.85 -0.90 -3.16
C ILE A 99 -10.47 -1.38 -2.73
N LEU A 100 -9.50 -1.26 -3.63
CA LEU A 100 -8.11 -1.67 -3.42
C LEU A 100 -7.21 -0.45 -3.32
N ASP A 101 -6.52 -0.32 -2.17
CA ASP A 101 -5.53 0.72 -1.93
C ASP A 101 -4.16 0.28 -2.47
N CYS A 102 -3.81 0.79 -3.63
CA CYS A 102 -2.53 0.57 -4.31
C CYS A 102 -1.53 1.70 -4.12
N ILE A 103 -1.70 2.56 -3.11
CA ILE A 103 -0.79 3.71 -2.87
C ILE A 103 0.66 3.23 -2.69
N ALA A 104 0.87 2.13 -1.97
CA ALA A 104 2.21 1.60 -1.67
C ALA A 104 2.62 0.41 -2.55
N SER A 105 1.94 0.16 -3.65
CA SER A 105 2.18 -0.99 -4.54
C SER A 105 3.54 -0.94 -5.26
N GLY A 106 4.17 0.23 -5.33
CA GLY A 106 5.39 0.38 -6.11
C GLY A 106 5.13 0.21 -7.60
N ALA A 107 5.99 -0.52 -8.27
CA ALA A 107 5.81 -0.91 -9.66
C ALA A 107 5.12 -2.29 -9.82
N ILE A 108 4.37 -2.73 -8.80
CA ILE A 108 3.53 -3.94 -8.88
C ILE A 108 2.14 -3.50 -9.31
N TRP A 109 1.92 -3.56 -10.62
CA TRP A 109 0.71 -3.08 -11.25
C TRP A 109 -0.45 -4.07 -11.08
N VAL A 110 -1.64 -3.56 -10.79
CA VAL A 110 -2.87 -4.35 -10.67
C VAL A 110 -3.72 -4.13 -11.92
N ASP A 111 -4.07 -5.23 -12.57
CA ASP A 111 -5.07 -5.25 -13.64
C ASP A 111 -6.46 -5.33 -12.98
N MET A 112 -7.22 -4.23 -13.02
CA MET A 112 -8.50 -4.12 -12.32
C MET A 112 -9.54 -5.12 -12.83
N GLU A 113 -9.56 -5.43 -14.13
CA GLU A 113 -10.53 -6.37 -14.70
C GLU A 113 -10.23 -7.80 -14.25
N LYS A 114 -8.98 -8.25 -14.39
CA LYS A 114 -8.57 -9.60 -13.97
C LYS A 114 -8.68 -9.79 -12.46
N SER A 115 -8.40 -8.74 -11.70
CA SER A 115 -8.45 -8.78 -10.22
C SER A 115 -9.83 -8.49 -9.65
N VAL A 116 -10.82 -8.18 -10.50
CA VAL A 116 -12.21 -7.90 -10.11
C VAL A 116 -12.28 -6.73 -9.09
N VAL A 117 -11.52 -5.68 -9.35
CA VAL A 117 -11.44 -4.48 -8.48
C VAL A 117 -12.31 -3.37 -9.08
N ASP A 118 -13.18 -2.79 -8.25
CA ASP A 118 -14.08 -1.71 -8.69
C ASP A 118 -13.50 -0.32 -8.56
N VAL A 119 -12.74 -0.09 -7.50
CA VAL A 119 -12.04 1.17 -7.29
C VAL A 119 -10.61 0.89 -6.89
N LEU A 120 -9.67 1.43 -7.66
CA LEU A 120 -8.25 1.36 -7.35
C LEU A 120 -7.75 2.75 -6.98
N ILE A 121 -7.08 2.86 -5.83
CA ILE A 121 -6.53 4.13 -5.34
C ILE A 121 -5.01 4.07 -5.43
N SER A 122 -4.40 5.12 -6.01
CA SER A 122 -2.96 5.27 -6.08
C SER A 122 -2.53 6.72 -5.78
N ALA A 123 -1.23 6.98 -5.72
CA ALA A 123 -0.68 8.30 -5.46
C ALA A 123 0.65 8.52 -6.19
N PRO A 124 0.96 9.76 -6.62
CA PRO A 124 2.15 10.07 -7.40
C PRO A 124 3.48 9.82 -6.69
N GLN A 125 3.54 10.03 -5.36
CA GLN A 125 4.78 10.10 -4.58
C GLN A 125 5.32 8.74 -4.10
N LYS A 126 4.80 7.64 -4.57
CA LYS A 126 5.23 6.28 -4.26
C LYS A 126 5.83 5.61 -5.50
N GLY A 127 5.22 4.57 -6.00
CA GLY A 127 5.71 3.83 -7.16
C GLY A 127 5.88 4.67 -8.43
N TRP A 128 5.10 5.70 -8.61
CA TRP A 128 5.19 6.60 -9.76
C TRP A 128 6.38 7.57 -9.73
N SER A 129 7.10 7.71 -8.59
CA SER A 129 8.27 8.59 -8.47
C SER A 129 8.01 10.08 -8.67
N GLY A 130 6.74 10.51 -8.59
CA GLY A 130 6.34 11.91 -8.70
C GLY A 130 6.29 12.63 -7.35
N SER A 131 6.03 13.93 -7.37
CA SER A 131 5.71 14.69 -6.16
C SER A 131 4.24 14.49 -5.76
N PRO A 132 3.90 14.53 -4.46
CA PRO A 132 2.51 14.45 -4.03
C PRO A 132 1.72 15.65 -4.57
N CYS A 133 0.68 15.39 -5.36
CA CYS A 133 -0.11 16.46 -5.99
C CYS A 133 -1.60 16.13 -6.13
N ALA A 134 -1.97 14.86 -6.20
CA ALA A 134 -3.37 14.44 -6.37
C ALA A 134 -3.56 13.01 -5.86
N ALA A 135 -4.79 12.63 -5.57
CA ALA A 135 -5.20 11.25 -5.49
C ALA A 135 -5.46 10.72 -6.91
N LEU A 136 -5.01 9.51 -7.20
CA LEU A 136 -5.32 8.78 -8.43
C LEU A 136 -6.40 7.76 -8.10
N VAL A 137 -7.59 7.93 -8.69
CA VAL A 137 -8.74 7.07 -8.41
C VAL A 137 -9.26 6.54 -9.74
N MET A 138 -9.10 5.25 -9.97
CA MET A 138 -9.64 4.53 -11.12
C MET A 138 -10.92 3.82 -10.70
N MET A 139 -11.96 3.90 -11.52
CA MET A 139 -13.28 3.33 -11.22
C MET A 139 -13.79 2.45 -12.37
N SER A 140 -14.27 1.25 -12.02
CA SER A 140 -15.00 0.39 -12.96
C SER A 140 -16.33 1.04 -13.38
N GLU A 141 -16.94 0.54 -14.45
CA GLU A 141 -18.28 0.99 -14.86
C GLU A 141 -19.31 0.77 -13.73
N ALA A 142 -19.20 -0.34 -12.99
CA ALA A 142 -20.08 -0.64 -11.87
C ALA A 142 -19.94 0.38 -10.73
N ALA A 143 -18.71 0.79 -10.42
CA ALA A 143 -18.44 1.84 -9.43
C ALA A 143 -19.00 3.20 -9.89
N GLN A 144 -18.80 3.56 -11.17
CA GLN A 144 -19.34 4.80 -11.74
C GLN A 144 -20.88 4.81 -11.74
N GLU A 145 -21.53 3.67 -11.98
CA GLU A 145 -23.00 3.57 -11.90
C GLU A 145 -23.49 3.78 -10.49
N LYS A 146 -22.88 3.11 -9.49
CA LYS A 146 -23.22 3.31 -8.07
C LYS A 146 -23.02 4.75 -7.62
N LEU A 147 -22.03 5.44 -8.17
CA LEU A 147 -21.74 6.84 -7.82
C LEU A 147 -22.87 7.79 -8.17
N LYS A 148 -23.68 7.50 -9.22
CA LYS A 148 -24.81 8.35 -9.64
C LYS A 148 -25.87 8.52 -8.57
N ASP A 149 -26.06 7.52 -7.72
CA ASP A 149 -27.08 7.50 -6.67
C ASP A 149 -26.53 7.97 -5.31
N THR A 150 -25.31 8.55 -5.30
CA THR A 150 -24.67 9.00 -4.07
C THR A 150 -24.55 10.52 -4.01
N VAL A 151 -24.51 11.04 -2.80
CA VAL A 151 -24.23 12.46 -2.53
C VAL A 151 -23.05 12.57 -1.58
N SER A 152 -21.99 13.23 -2.04
CA SER A 152 -20.83 13.48 -1.19
C SER A 152 -21.14 14.50 -0.10
N THR A 153 -20.63 14.23 1.10
CA THR A 153 -20.61 15.20 2.22
C THR A 153 -19.33 16.02 2.27
N SER A 154 -18.40 15.76 1.34
CA SER A 154 -17.14 16.48 1.22
C SER A 154 -17.06 17.22 -0.11
N PHE A 155 -16.82 18.53 -0.05
CA PHE A 155 -16.61 19.32 -1.26
C PHE A 155 -15.35 18.87 -2.03
N ALA A 156 -14.23 18.70 -1.33
CA ALA A 156 -12.95 18.37 -1.96
C ALA A 156 -12.84 16.92 -2.46
N CYS A 157 -13.55 15.97 -1.83
CA CYS A 157 -13.51 14.54 -2.13
C CYS A 157 -14.79 14.06 -2.88
N ASP A 158 -15.50 14.95 -3.54
CA ASP A 158 -16.68 14.61 -4.34
C ASP A 158 -16.26 13.93 -5.66
N LEU A 159 -16.23 12.59 -5.65
CA LEU A 159 -15.82 11.81 -6.82
C LEU A 159 -16.75 12.01 -8.03
N ALA A 160 -18.04 12.27 -7.82
CA ALA A 160 -18.94 12.56 -8.93
C ALA A 160 -18.58 13.88 -9.65
N LYS A 161 -18.20 14.90 -8.87
CA LYS A 161 -17.70 16.17 -9.42
C LYS A 161 -16.37 16.00 -10.14
N TRP A 162 -15.42 15.26 -9.55
CA TRP A 162 -14.13 15.03 -10.20
C TRP A 162 -14.26 14.20 -11.47
N LEU A 163 -15.13 13.17 -11.48
CA LEU A 163 -15.42 12.40 -12.68
C LEU A 163 -16.02 13.29 -13.79
N TRP A 164 -16.93 14.18 -13.43
CA TRP A 164 -17.50 15.14 -14.39
C TRP A 164 -16.43 16.07 -14.97
N ILE A 165 -15.50 16.58 -14.13
CA ILE A 165 -14.36 17.40 -14.58
C ILE A 165 -13.50 16.61 -15.58
N MET A 166 -13.10 15.37 -15.21
CA MET A 166 -12.25 14.53 -16.07
C MET A 166 -12.93 14.28 -17.43
N LYS A 167 -14.20 13.93 -17.44
CA LYS A 167 -14.95 13.73 -18.69
C LYS A 167 -15.07 14.99 -19.56
N ALA A 168 -15.15 16.17 -18.95
CA ALA A 168 -15.13 17.43 -19.69
C ALA A 168 -13.80 17.63 -20.43
N TYR A 169 -12.67 17.35 -19.77
CA TYR A 169 -11.35 17.42 -20.40
C TYR A 169 -11.14 16.34 -21.46
N GLU A 170 -11.55 15.11 -21.21
CA GLU A 170 -11.48 14.01 -22.21
C GLU A 170 -12.24 14.33 -23.48
N ASN A 171 -13.34 15.09 -23.39
CA ASN A 171 -14.14 15.55 -24.54
C ASN A 171 -13.61 16.86 -25.17
N GLY A 172 -12.39 17.28 -24.84
CA GLY A 172 -11.75 18.47 -25.40
C GLY A 172 -12.27 19.81 -24.86
N GLY A 173 -13.11 19.78 -23.83
CA GLY A 173 -13.60 20.96 -23.11
C GLY A 173 -12.78 21.27 -21.87
N HIS A 174 -13.37 22.08 -20.99
CA HIS A 174 -12.83 22.32 -19.65
C HIS A 174 -13.98 22.48 -18.64
N ALA A 175 -13.68 22.23 -17.40
CA ALA A 175 -14.60 22.44 -16.29
C ALA A 175 -13.80 22.74 -15.01
N TYR A 176 -14.45 23.42 -14.05
CA TYR A 176 -13.82 23.84 -12.81
C TYR A 176 -14.66 23.38 -11.61
N HIS A 177 -13.98 22.87 -10.62
CA HIS A 177 -14.55 22.57 -9.30
C HIS A 177 -13.69 23.16 -8.18
N ALA A 178 -12.38 22.88 -8.19
CA ALA A 178 -11.41 23.40 -7.25
C ALA A 178 -10.06 23.62 -7.94
N THR A 179 -9.24 24.48 -7.39
CA THR A 179 -7.90 24.75 -7.94
C THR A 179 -7.00 23.53 -7.77
N MET A 180 -6.40 23.13 -8.88
CA MET A 180 -5.48 22.00 -8.94
C MET A 180 -4.02 22.47 -8.94
N PRO A 181 -3.07 21.67 -8.42
CA PRO A 181 -1.64 21.96 -8.47
C PRO A 181 -1.08 21.69 -9.88
N THR A 182 -1.44 22.53 -10.86
CA THR A 182 -1.22 22.28 -12.29
C THR A 182 0.23 22.02 -12.65
N ASN A 183 1.20 22.76 -12.07
CA ASN A 183 2.62 22.55 -12.35
C ASN A 183 3.08 21.14 -11.88
N ALA A 184 2.63 20.70 -10.71
CA ALA A 184 2.95 19.37 -10.20
C ALA A 184 2.29 18.26 -11.03
N LEU A 185 1.07 18.49 -11.53
CA LEU A 185 0.39 17.56 -12.45
C LEU A 185 1.11 17.42 -13.79
N VAL A 186 1.60 18.55 -14.36
CA VAL A 186 2.41 18.52 -15.59
C VAL A 186 3.71 17.75 -15.36
N THR A 187 4.41 18.02 -14.26
CA THR A 187 5.62 17.25 -13.90
C THR A 187 5.30 15.76 -13.75
N PHE A 188 4.19 15.44 -13.09
CA PHE A 188 3.78 14.06 -12.91
C PHE A 188 3.44 13.36 -14.23
N SER A 189 2.80 14.04 -15.18
CA SER A 189 2.53 13.48 -16.51
C SER A 189 3.80 13.09 -17.26
N HIS A 190 4.89 13.87 -17.12
CA HIS A 190 6.20 13.52 -17.66
C HIS A 190 6.79 12.28 -17.01
N VAL A 191 6.71 12.17 -15.67
CA VAL A 191 7.19 10.99 -14.94
C VAL A 191 6.40 9.72 -15.34
N MET A 192 5.10 9.84 -15.57
CA MET A 192 4.29 8.72 -16.09
C MET A 192 4.73 8.31 -17.49
N ALA A 193 5.02 9.27 -18.38
CA ALA A 193 5.55 9.00 -19.70
C ALA A 193 6.94 8.31 -19.65
N ASP A 194 7.81 8.73 -18.74
CA ASP A 194 9.11 8.08 -18.51
C ASP A 194 8.92 6.62 -18.07
N ALA A 195 8.01 6.35 -17.13
CA ALA A 195 7.68 5.00 -16.70
C ALA A 195 7.13 4.14 -17.87
N GLN A 196 6.26 4.71 -18.70
CA GLN A 196 5.72 4.05 -19.89
C GLN A 196 6.82 3.74 -20.93
N ASN A 197 7.75 4.67 -21.15
CA ASN A 197 8.86 4.50 -22.08
C ASN A 197 9.84 3.41 -21.61
N ILE A 198 10.07 3.25 -20.30
CA ILE A 198 10.85 2.14 -19.74
C ILE A 198 10.11 0.82 -19.95
N GLY A 199 8.80 0.84 -19.79
CA GLY A 199 7.91 -0.31 -19.85
C GLY A 199 7.50 -0.82 -18.46
N PHE A 200 6.20 -0.99 -18.27
CA PHE A 200 5.64 -1.39 -16.96
C PHE A 200 6.09 -2.79 -16.53
N ASP A 201 6.22 -3.73 -17.45
CA ASP A 201 6.72 -5.09 -17.15
C ASP A 201 8.19 -5.07 -16.71
N ILE A 202 9.01 -4.22 -17.33
CA ILE A 202 10.41 -4.04 -16.95
C ILE A 202 10.51 -3.45 -15.54
N LEU A 203 9.70 -2.44 -15.23
CA LEU A 203 9.67 -1.82 -13.90
C LEU A 203 9.17 -2.81 -12.84
N HIS A 204 8.19 -3.65 -13.17
CA HIS A 204 7.72 -4.71 -12.30
C HIS A 204 8.85 -5.70 -11.96
N GLN A 205 9.54 -6.23 -12.98
CA GLN A 205 10.66 -7.15 -12.78
C GLN A 205 11.77 -6.54 -11.93
N ARG A 206 12.13 -5.29 -12.20
CA ARG A 206 13.14 -4.56 -11.41
C ARG A 206 12.72 -4.33 -9.97
N GLN A 207 11.42 -4.04 -9.74
CA GLN A 207 10.91 -3.87 -8.38
C GLN A 207 10.98 -5.19 -7.61
N GLN A 208 10.64 -6.30 -8.25
CA GLN A 208 10.74 -7.63 -7.65
C GLN A 208 12.20 -7.95 -7.32
N GLU A 209 13.10 -7.81 -8.29
CA GLU A 209 14.52 -8.06 -8.10
C GLU A 209 15.12 -7.24 -6.95
N LEU A 210 14.80 -5.95 -6.89
CA LEU A 210 15.30 -5.09 -5.82
C LEU A 210 14.77 -5.53 -4.45
N GLY A 211 13.48 -5.85 -4.37
CA GLY A 211 12.85 -6.35 -3.15
C GLY A 211 13.49 -7.63 -2.64
N ASP A 212 13.65 -8.61 -3.51
CA ASP A 212 14.22 -9.92 -3.19
C ASP A 212 15.67 -9.77 -2.68
N ARG A 213 16.50 -9.02 -3.40
CA ARG A 213 17.92 -8.80 -3.02
C ARG A 213 18.08 -8.08 -1.68
N ILE A 214 17.22 -7.12 -1.36
CA ILE A 214 17.25 -6.43 -0.06
C ILE A 214 16.77 -7.36 1.06
N ARG A 215 15.75 -8.20 0.82
CA ARG A 215 15.30 -9.20 1.80
C ARG A 215 16.36 -10.26 2.06
N ASP A 216 17.00 -10.78 1.02
CA ASP A 216 18.12 -11.73 1.15
C ASP A 216 19.26 -11.14 1.97
N LEU A 217 19.62 -9.89 1.72
CA LEU A 217 20.66 -9.20 2.46
C LEU A 217 20.33 -9.07 3.94
N LEU A 218 19.07 -8.71 4.28
CA LEU A 218 18.61 -8.64 5.67
C LEU A 218 18.57 -10.03 6.33
N ALA A 219 18.03 -11.03 5.65
CA ALA A 219 17.95 -12.40 6.14
C ALA A 219 19.34 -13.02 6.41
N ASN A 220 20.31 -12.78 5.52
CA ASN A 220 21.69 -13.21 5.69
C ASN A 220 22.38 -12.58 6.91
N ASN A 221 21.89 -11.42 7.36
CA ASN A 221 22.31 -10.76 8.60
C ASN A 221 21.44 -11.13 9.81
N GLY A 222 20.56 -12.13 9.70
CA GLY A 222 19.70 -12.60 10.79
C GLY A 222 18.55 -11.66 11.14
N ILE A 223 18.24 -10.67 10.29
CA ILE A 223 17.18 -9.69 10.49
C ILE A 223 15.87 -10.26 9.95
N LYS A 224 14.88 -10.43 10.84
CA LYS A 224 13.60 -11.08 10.51
C LYS A 224 12.61 -10.15 9.84
N SER A 225 11.92 -10.66 8.83
CA SER A 225 10.79 -9.97 8.17
C SER A 225 9.56 -9.89 9.09
N VAL A 226 8.78 -8.81 8.96
CA VAL A 226 7.45 -8.70 9.56
C VAL A 226 6.39 -9.37 8.69
N ALA A 227 6.52 -9.32 7.37
CA ALA A 227 5.65 -10.04 6.47
C ALA A 227 5.96 -11.54 6.48
N ALA A 228 4.93 -12.38 6.50
CA ALA A 228 5.05 -13.82 6.35
C ALA A 228 5.37 -14.19 4.90
N ASP A 229 6.02 -15.35 4.72
CA ASP A 229 6.35 -15.90 3.41
C ASP A 229 5.12 -15.94 2.49
N GLY A 230 5.30 -15.54 1.25
CA GLY A 230 4.23 -15.44 0.25
C GLY A 230 3.40 -14.16 0.32
N PHE A 231 3.64 -13.32 1.32
CA PHE A 231 3.04 -11.98 1.45
C PHE A 231 4.07 -10.85 1.45
N ASP A 232 5.24 -11.10 0.97
CA ASP A 232 6.38 -10.19 0.96
C ASP A 232 6.24 -9.11 -0.13
N ALA A 233 6.02 -7.85 0.26
CA ALA A 233 5.94 -6.74 -0.68
C ALA A 233 7.33 -6.36 -1.21
N PRO A 234 7.56 -6.32 -2.52
CA PRO A 234 8.89 -6.00 -3.06
C PRO A 234 9.22 -4.50 -3.03
N GLY A 235 8.22 -3.63 -2.89
CA GLY A 235 8.42 -2.18 -2.83
C GLY A 235 8.57 -1.62 -1.42
N VAL A 236 8.20 -2.41 -0.39
CA VAL A 236 8.31 -2.03 1.02
C VAL A 236 8.80 -3.22 1.82
N VAL A 237 9.97 -3.11 2.42
CA VAL A 237 10.50 -4.12 3.32
C VAL A 237 10.42 -3.64 4.76
N VAL A 238 9.80 -4.43 5.62
CA VAL A 238 9.65 -4.14 7.04
C VAL A 238 10.27 -5.26 7.85
N SER A 239 11.15 -4.91 8.77
CA SER A 239 11.89 -5.89 9.55
C SER A 239 11.90 -5.54 11.04
N TYR A 240 11.99 -6.58 11.86
CA TYR A 240 12.13 -6.45 13.30
C TYR A 240 13.49 -5.89 13.68
N THR A 241 13.53 -5.12 14.76
CA THR A 241 14.77 -4.67 15.40
C THR A 241 14.55 -4.39 16.88
N ASN A 242 15.56 -4.65 17.68
CA ASN A 242 15.63 -4.24 19.10
C ASN A 242 16.58 -3.05 19.31
N ASN A 243 17.21 -2.54 18.24
CA ASN A 243 18.10 -1.39 18.28
C ASN A 243 17.31 -0.09 18.04
N PRO A 244 17.22 0.83 19.02
CA PRO A 244 16.49 2.09 18.86
C PRO A 244 17.02 2.98 17.74
N GLY A 245 18.33 2.96 17.45
CA GLY A 245 18.96 3.74 16.38
C GLY A 245 18.63 3.20 14.98
N ILE A 246 18.40 1.90 14.85
CA ILE A 246 17.87 1.27 13.63
C ILE A 246 16.37 1.59 13.52
N GLN A 247 15.61 1.41 14.62
CA GLN A 247 14.16 1.61 14.66
C GLN A 247 13.75 3.03 14.21
N ASN A 248 14.45 4.05 14.70
CA ASN A 248 14.17 5.45 14.34
C ASN A 248 14.93 5.94 13.11
N GLY A 249 15.83 5.14 12.55
CA GLY A 249 16.62 5.42 11.36
C GLY A 249 17.87 6.27 11.59
N SER A 250 18.19 6.71 12.83
CA SER A 250 19.32 7.61 13.08
C SER A 250 20.65 7.03 12.68
N GLN A 251 20.90 5.73 12.92
CA GLN A 251 22.13 5.07 12.49
C GLN A 251 22.28 4.99 10.98
N PHE A 252 21.19 4.87 10.23
CA PHE A 252 21.22 4.94 8.77
C PHE A 252 21.50 6.36 8.27
N VAL A 253 20.98 7.39 8.95
CA VAL A 253 21.28 8.80 8.62
C VAL A 253 22.77 9.09 8.79
N GLU A 254 23.43 8.54 9.81
CA GLU A 254 24.88 8.63 10.01
C GLU A 254 25.68 8.02 8.86
N GLN A 255 25.09 7.04 8.15
CA GLN A 255 25.66 6.44 6.93
C GLN A 255 25.17 7.13 5.63
N GLY A 256 24.50 8.28 5.73
CA GLY A 256 24.00 9.03 4.58
C GLY A 256 22.73 8.44 3.92
N ILE A 257 22.04 7.53 4.59
CA ILE A 257 20.81 6.89 4.10
C ILE A 257 19.63 7.28 4.97
N GLN A 258 18.54 7.69 4.34
CA GLN A 258 17.27 7.91 5.02
C GLN A 258 16.35 6.70 4.86
N ILE A 259 15.91 6.13 5.99
CA ILE A 259 14.90 5.09 6.06
C ILE A 259 13.65 5.60 6.80
N ALA A 260 12.60 4.79 6.87
CA ALA A 260 11.42 5.11 7.65
C ALA A 260 11.42 4.36 8.99
N ALA A 261 11.12 5.07 10.08
CA ALA A 261 10.91 4.45 11.38
C ALA A 261 9.75 3.46 11.35
N GLY A 262 9.83 2.40 12.17
CA GLY A 262 8.72 1.48 12.39
C GLY A 262 7.54 2.19 13.06
N VAL A 263 6.34 1.67 12.80
CA VAL A 263 5.08 2.15 13.39
C VAL A 263 4.26 0.96 13.88
N PRO A 264 3.29 1.15 14.80
CA PRO A 264 2.36 0.09 15.18
C PRO A 264 1.61 -0.47 13.96
N LEU A 265 1.12 -1.69 14.04
CA LEU A 265 0.26 -2.27 13.01
C LEU A 265 -1.22 -2.02 13.28
N MET A 266 -1.62 -1.87 14.54
CA MET A 266 -3.03 -1.87 14.98
C MET A 266 -3.73 -3.20 14.66
N CYS A 267 -2.97 -4.29 14.79
CA CYS A 267 -3.37 -5.68 14.57
C CYS A 267 -3.12 -6.55 15.81
N ASN A 268 -3.22 -5.99 17.00
CA ASN A 268 -2.96 -6.65 18.29
C ASN A 268 -1.52 -7.20 18.41
N GLU A 269 -0.56 -6.48 17.87
CA GLU A 269 0.85 -6.81 17.99
C GLU A 269 1.32 -6.86 19.46
N PRO A 270 2.29 -7.70 19.80
CA PRO A 270 2.75 -7.87 21.17
C PRO A 270 3.41 -6.60 21.71
N GLU A 271 3.43 -6.47 23.04
CA GLU A 271 4.19 -5.42 23.72
C GLU A 271 5.67 -5.48 23.32
N GLY A 272 6.27 -4.35 23.04
CA GLY A 272 7.66 -4.26 22.55
C GLY A 272 7.81 -4.50 21.04
N PHE A 273 6.72 -4.58 20.27
CA PHE A 273 6.80 -4.62 18.82
C PHE A 273 7.61 -3.43 18.29
N SER A 274 8.75 -3.73 17.68
CA SER A 274 9.69 -2.70 17.20
C SER A 274 10.26 -3.11 15.86
N THR A 275 10.18 -2.19 14.89
CA THR A 275 10.50 -2.46 13.49
C THR A 275 11.15 -1.24 12.84
N PHE A 276 11.71 -1.43 11.64
CA PHE A 276 12.10 -0.36 10.73
C PHE A 276 11.61 -0.69 9.32
N ARG A 277 11.56 0.32 8.44
CA ARG A 277 10.96 0.19 7.12
C ARG A 277 11.87 0.73 6.04
N LEU A 278 12.00 -0.02 4.94
CA LEU A 278 12.73 0.39 3.75
C LEU A 278 11.74 0.62 2.61
N GLY A 279 11.70 1.85 2.08
CA GLY A 279 10.93 2.19 0.88
C GLY A 279 11.81 2.02 -0.35
N LEU A 280 11.49 1.06 -1.19
CA LEU A 280 12.25 0.71 -2.40
C LEU A 280 11.61 1.30 -3.67
N PHE A 281 10.76 2.31 -3.49
CA PHE A 281 10.13 3.02 -4.60
C PHE A 281 11.11 3.95 -5.30
N GLY A 282 10.81 4.25 -6.55
CA GLY A 282 11.45 5.30 -7.31
C GLY A 282 12.27 4.79 -8.47
N LEU A 283 12.16 5.48 -9.62
CA LEU A 283 12.88 5.15 -10.85
C LEU A 283 14.40 5.24 -10.68
N ASP A 284 14.88 6.08 -9.76
CA ASP A 284 16.30 6.18 -9.40
C ASP A 284 16.85 4.87 -8.87
N LYS A 285 16.11 4.16 -8.03
CA LYS A 285 16.48 2.86 -7.47
C LYS A 285 16.31 1.74 -8.49
N LEU A 286 15.15 1.71 -9.17
CA LEU A 286 14.82 0.68 -10.16
C LEU A 286 15.74 0.70 -11.38
N ASN A 287 16.29 1.86 -11.74
CA ASN A 287 17.27 1.99 -12.80
C ASN A 287 18.72 1.67 -12.35
N ASN A 288 18.96 1.52 -11.04
CA ASN A 288 20.28 1.31 -10.46
C ASN A 288 20.25 0.31 -9.30
N ILE A 289 19.72 -0.89 -9.53
CA ILE A 289 19.51 -1.92 -8.49
C ILE A 289 20.82 -2.28 -7.80
N ASP A 290 21.89 -2.58 -8.57
CA ASP A 290 23.20 -2.94 -8.00
C ASP A 290 23.72 -1.86 -7.05
N ARG A 291 23.69 -0.61 -7.48
CA ARG A 291 24.10 0.53 -6.64
C ARG A 291 23.23 0.61 -5.39
N THR A 292 21.93 0.47 -5.51
CA THR A 292 20.99 0.58 -4.39
C THR A 292 21.26 -0.50 -3.35
N VAL A 293 21.46 -1.76 -3.78
CA VAL A 293 21.76 -2.88 -2.90
C VAL A 293 23.13 -2.73 -2.26
N THR A 294 24.16 -2.34 -3.03
CA THR A 294 25.52 -2.15 -2.52
C THR A 294 25.57 -1.06 -1.45
N VAL A 295 25.02 0.14 -1.74
CA VAL A 295 25.04 1.26 -0.81
C VAL A 295 24.28 0.93 0.49
N PHE A 296 23.15 0.23 0.39
CA PHE A 296 22.42 -0.21 1.58
C PHE A 296 23.19 -1.27 2.36
N GLY A 297 23.82 -2.24 1.66
CA GLY A 297 24.62 -3.30 2.28
C GLY A 297 25.82 -2.76 3.04
N GLU A 298 26.60 -1.87 2.44
CA GLU A 298 27.72 -1.21 3.09
C GLU A 298 27.31 -0.45 4.36
N ALA A 299 26.20 0.27 4.31
CA ALA A 299 25.68 0.98 5.47
C ALA A 299 25.21 0.02 6.58
N LEU A 300 24.53 -1.06 6.21
CA LEU A 300 24.07 -2.08 7.16
C LEU A 300 25.27 -2.76 7.85
N ASP A 301 26.31 -3.14 7.11
CA ASP A 301 27.50 -3.75 7.64
C ASP A 301 28.20 -2.86 8.67
N GLN A 302 28.31 -1.55 8.39
CA GLN A 302 28.90 -0.59 9.33
C GLN A 302 28.06 -0.45 10.60
N ILE A 303 26.72 -0.38 10.48
CA ILE A 303 25.80 -0.30 11.62
C ILE A 303 25.93 -1.55 12.50
N LEU A 304 25.94 -2.74 11.90
CA LEU A 304 26.03 -4.01 12.64
C LEU A 304 27.40 -4.20 13.29
N ALA A 305 28.48 -3.79 12.65
CA ALA A 305 29.83 -3.86 13.23
C ALA A 305 29.96 -3.04 14.51
N VAL A 306 29.37 -1.83 14.56
CA VAL A 306 29.35 -0.98 15.76
C VAL A 306 28.51 -1.61 16.88
N THR A 307 27.41 -2.26 16.55
CA THR A 307 26.51 -2.89 17.52
C THR A 307 27.18 -4.09 18.22
N HIS A 308 28.05 -4.84 17.53
CA HIS A 308 28.82 -5.95 18.09
C HIS A 308 29.98 -5.53 19.00
N ILE A 309 30.42 -4.28 18.93
CA ILE A 309 31.54 -3.77 19.76
C ILE A 309 31.01 -3.24 21.13
N VAL A 310 29.76 -2.90 21.23
CA VAL A 310 29.13 -2.27 22.42
C VAL A 310 28.32 -3.29 23.26
N GLY A 311 28.15 -4.52 22.80
CA GLY A 311 27.50 -5.63 23.53
C GLY A 311 28.52 -6.56 24.15
#